data_17070abdc2e356289d3b479e158c93f4
#
_entry.id   17070abdc2e356289d3b479e158c93f4
#
_cell.length_a   1.000
_cell.length_b   1.000
_cell.length_c   1.000
_cell.angle_alpha   90.00
_cell.angle_beta   90.00
_cell.angle_gamma   90.00
#
_symmetry.space_group_name_H-M   'P 1'
#
loop_
_entity.id
_entity.type
_entity.pdbx_description
1 polymer ?
#
loop_
_entity_poly.entity_id
_entity_poly.type
_entity_poly.pdbx_seq_one_letter_code
_entity_poly.pdbx_strand_id
1 'polypeptide(L)'
;MHLSEEQSKFVEIAQKGKNILVDACIGSGKTTAIQALCKELPRDKKILYLTYNKLLKIDAKSKIHEKNVVVTNYHGFAYMSLMRMGVKVGISDLIQKFINTRPNIAPYDVLIIDEYQDIELELAELLKMVKDANPKMQIIAVGDMQQKIYDKTTLNVSEFINEFLNDYVLLEFTRCFRLSSELAARLGRIWNKPIIGVNSECRVERMNIDQVVEFLSQQEPEDVLCLGSRNGDLSKIRTCYLIFLMSEKLPKQDRENWKRNILRSITKIRYMQVFQIQILWDQQNLKKTLQYLQHMIVVRD
;
A
#
# COMPACT_ATOMS: atom_id res chain seq x y z
N MET A 1 20.00 9.90 3.09
CA MET A 1 19.09 8.86 2.57
C MET A 1 19.85 8.17 1.46
N HIS A 2 20.10 6.85 1.57
CA HIS A 2 20.76 6.12 0.49
C HIS A 2 19.69 5.59 -0.47
N LEU A 3 19.73 6.06 -1.70
CA LEU A 3 18.88 5.57 -2.78
C LEU A 3 19.56 4.40 -3.50
N SER A 4 18.78 3.45 -4.01
CA SER A 4 19.29 2.46 -4.95
C SER A 4 19.63 3.13 -6.29
N GLU A 5 20.36 2.40 -7.15
CA GLU A 5 20.65 2.87 -8.51
C GLU A 5 19.38 3.16 -9.30
N GLU A 6 18.36 2.27 -9.18
CA GLU A 6 17.06 2.42 -9.83
C GLU A 6 16.34 3.70 -9.34
N GLN A 7 16.33 3.93 -8.03
CA GLN A 7 15.74 5.13 -7.43
C GLN A 7 16.50 6.41 -7.79
N SER A 8 17.83 6.35 -7.85
CA SER A 8 18.66 7.49 -8.28
C SER A 8 18.42 7.86 -9.74
N LYS A 9 18.35 6.85 -10.63
CA LYS A 9 18.01 7.02 -12.04
C LYS A 9 16.61 7.62 -12.23
N PHE A 10 15.64 7.19 -11.41
CA PHE A 10 14.29 7.77 -11.40
C PHE A 10 14.32 9.28 -11.12
N VAL A 11 15.03 9.70 -10.08
CA VAL A 11 15.14 11.11 -9.72
C VAL A 11 15.83 11.91 -10.85
N GLU A 12 16.93 11.39 -11.39
CA GLU A 12 17.65 12.03 -12.49
C GLU A 12 16.79 12.25 -13.74
N ILE A 13 16.01 11.25 -14.15
CA ILE A 13 15.14 11.34 -15.33
C ILE A 13 13.98 12.31 -15.05
N ALA A 14 13.42 12.30 -13.85
CA ALA A 14 12.36 13.21 -13.45
C ALA A 14 12.82 14.68 -13.48
N GLN A 15 14.07 14.97 -13.07
CA GLN A 15 14.64 16.33 -13.14
C GLN A 15 14.77 16.84 -14.60
N LYS A 16 14.86 15.94 -15.59
CA LYS A 16 14.88 16.28 -17.01
C LYS A 16 13.49 16.65 -17.58
N GLY A 17 12.45 16.63 -16.73
CA GLY A 17 11.08 17.00 -17.12
C GLY A 17 10.35 15.94 -17.95
N LYS A 18 10.84 14.70 -18.01
CA LYS A 18 10.20 13.60 -18.74
C LYS A 18 9.04 13.03 -17.95
N ASN A 19 7.95 12.65 -18.62
CA ASN A 19 6.95 11.78 -18.03
C ASN A 19 7.55 10.41 -17.71
N ILE A 20 7.13 9.81 -16.61
CA ILE A 20 7.71 8.55 -16.14
C ILE A 20 6.60 7.61 -15.72
N LEU A 21 6.71 6.36 -16.16
CA LEU A 21 5.98 5.24 -15.61
C LEU A 21 6.97 4.35 -14.83
N VAL A 22 6.72 4.12 -13.55
CA VAL A 22 7.53 3.21 -12.74
C VAL A 22 6.71 1.96 -12.47
N ASP A 23 7.14 0.84 -13.04
CA ASP A 23 6.67 -0.48 -12.64
C ASP A 23 7.54 -0.99 -11.49
N ALA A 24 7.03 -0.89 -10.28
CA ALA A 24 7.77 -1.13 -9.06
C ALA A 24 7.35 -2.47 -8.43
N CYS A 25 8.29 -3.27 -7.97
CA CYS A 25 7.96 -4.46 -7.19
C CYS A 25 7.54 -4.10 -5.75
N ILE A 26 6.96 -5.08 -5.07
CA ILE A 26 6.64 -4.97 -3.65
C ILE A 26 7.87 -4.59 -2.83
N GLY A 27 7.71 -3.65 -1.88
CA GLY A 27 8.79 -3.27 -0.98
C GLY A 27 10.00 -2.60 -1.63
N SER A 28 9.89 -2.10 -2.86
CA SER A 28 10.97 -1.43 -3.60
C SER A 28 11.27 -0.01 -3.15
N GLY A 29 10.56 0.50 -2.15
CA GLY A 29 10.76 1.85 -1.65
C GLY A 29 10.19 2.95 -2.54
N LYS A 30 9.06 2.71 -3.21
CA LYS A 30 8.32 3.71 -4.01
C LYS A 30 8.22 5.07 -3.31
N THR A 31 7.68 5.08 -2.09
CA THR A 31 7.51 6.33 -1.31
C THR A 31 8.83 7.00 -1.00
N THR A 32 9.89 6.23 -0.76
CA THR A 32 11.25 6.75 -0.55
C THR A 32 11.77 7.46 -1.78
N ALA A 33 11.58 6.89 -2.96
CA ALA A 33 11.97 7.49 -4.24
C ALA A 33 11.18 8.78 -4.51
N ILE A 34 9.86 8.77 -4.28
CA ILE A 34 9.00 9.96 -4.44
C ILE A 34 9.43 11.06 -3.46
N GLN A 35 9.74 10.70 -2.21
CA GLN A 35 10.23 11.66 -1.22
C GLN A 35 11.55 12.31 -1.64
N ALA A 36 12.49 11.51 -2.15
CA ALA A 36 13.75 12.03 -2.68
C ALA A 36 13.50 12.97 -3.86
N LEU A 37 12.63 12.57 -4.78
CA LEU A 37 12.26 13.40 -5.92
C LEU A 37 11.68 14.76 -5.48
N CYS A 38 10.74 14.77 -4.53
CA CYS A 38 10.15 16.01 -4.02
C CYS A 38 11.18 16.96 -3.41
N LYS A 39 12.27 16.43 -2.86
CA LYS A 39 13.39 17.24 -2.33
C LYS A 39 14.28 17.82 -3.42
N GLU A 40 14.48 17.07 -4.49
CA GLU A 40 15.41 17.39 -5.57
C GLU A 40 14.80 18.26 -6.68
N LEU A 41 13.46 18.27 -6.79
CA LEU A 41 12.79 19.14 -7.78
C LEU A 41 12.91 20.63 -7.38
N PRO A 42 13.02 21.53 -8.39
CA PRO A 42 13.12 22.98 -8.16
C PRO A 42 11.96 23.51 -7.30
N ARG A 43 12.26 24.42 -6.38
CA ARG A 43 11.29 24.99 -5.42
C ARG A 43 10.21 25.86 -6.03
N ASP A 44 10.42 26.38 -7.22
CA ASP A 44 9.46 27.13 -8.03
C ASP A 44 8.40 26.24 -8.70
N LYS A 45 8.70 24.93 -8.84
CA LYS A 45 7.75 23.95 -9.37
C LYS A 45 6.65 23.61 -8.38
N LYS A 46 5.39 23.75 -8.78
CA LYS A 46 4.24 23.33 -7.98
C LYS A 46 3.93 21.86 -8.26
N ILE A 47 4.01 21.05 -7.22
CA ILE A 47 3.87 19.60 -7.31
C ILE A 47 2.56 19.17 -6.67
N LEU A 48 1.74 18.43 -7.42
CA LEU A 48 0.58 17.72 -6.90
C LEU A 48 0.95 16.24 -6.73
N TYR A 49 0.96 15.76 -5.49
CA TYR A 49 1.17 14.36 -5.19
C TYR A 49 -0.13 13.72 -4.73
N LEU A 50 -0.70 12.85 -5.57
CA LEU A 50 -1.94 12.13 -5.33
C LEU A 50 -1.64 10.72 -4.82
N THR A 51 -2.19 10.40 -3.66
CA THR A 51 -2.17 9.06 -3.07
C THR A 51 -3.55 8.43 -3.15
N TYR A 52 -3.63 7.09 -3.21
CA TYR A 52 -4.90 6.40 -3.32
C TYR A 52 -5.80 6.62 -2.09
N ASN A 53 -5.29 6.40 -0.88
CA ASN A 53 -6.10 6.43 0.32
C ASN A 53 -5.60 7.41 1.40
N LYS A 54 -6.37 7.52 2.49
CA LYS A 54 -6.09 8.44 3.62
C LYS A 54 -4.79 8.08 4.36
N LEU A 55 -4.48 6.79 4.52
CA LEU A 55 -3.30 6.36 5.28
C LEU A 55 -2.01 6.67 4.53
N LEU A 56 -1.97 6.36 3.23
CA LEU A 56 -0.84 6.72 2.36
C LEU A 56 -0.63 8.24 2.34
N LYS A 57 -1.71 9.04 2.30
CA LYS A 57 -1.61 10.49 2.40
C LYS A 57 -0.98 10.95 3.72
N ILE A 58 -1.37 10.36 4.86
CA ILE A 58 -0.81 10.72 6.18
C ILE A 58 0.68 10.37 6.22
N ASP A 59 1.05 9.18 5.76
CA ASP A 59 2.45 8.75 5.70
C ASP A 59 3.29 9.65 4.79
N ALA A 60 2.81 9.94 3.58
CA ALA A 60 3.50 10.85 2.66
C ALA A 60 3.67 12.26 3.26
N LYS A 61 2.64 12.80 3.92
CA LYS A 61 2.71 14.11 4.59
C LYS A 61 3.69 14.14 5.76
N SER A 62 3.87 13.02 6.46
CA SER A 62 4.85 12.95 7.56
C SER A 62 6.30 12.96 7.07
N LYS A 63 6.53 12.68 5.79
CA LYS A 63 7.86 12.54 5.19
C LYS A 63 8.23 13.68 4.23
N ILE A 64 7.22 14.34 3.64
CA ILE A 64 7.39 15.39 2.64
C ILE A 64 6.96 16.72 3.28
N HIS A 65 7.93 17.62 3.46
CA HIS A 65 7.73 18.91 4.13
C HIS A 65 7.95 20.10 3.20
N GLU A 66 8.19 19.84 1.93
CA GLU A 66 8.43 20.84 0.89
C GLU A 66 7.16 21.67 0.65
N LYS A 67 7.25 22.99 0.82
CA LYS A 67 6.10 23.93 0.75
C LYS A 67 5.45 23.98 -0.63
N ASN A 68 6.18 23.64 -1.67
CA ASN A 68 5.72 23.60 -3.06
C ASN A 68 5.04 22.27 -3.42
N VAL A 69 4.95 21.29 -2.48
CA VAL A 69 4.33 19.99 -2.70
C VAL A 69 2.98 19.93 -1.99
N VAL A 70 1.91 19.70 -2.75
CA VAL A 70 0.57 19.45 -2.24
C VAL A 70 0.34 17.94 -2.18
N VAL A 71 0.49 17.34 -0.99
CA VAL A 71 0.19 15.92 -0.78
C VAL A 71 -1.26 15.75 -0.39
N THR A 72 -2.03 15.03 -1.19
CA THR A 72 -3.44 14.73 -0.90
C THR A 72 -3.87 13.40 -1.54
N ASN A 73 -5.04 12.89 -1.16
CA ASN A 73 -5.70 11.81 -1.91
C ASN A 73 -6.76 12.39 -2.86
N TYR A 74 -7.28 11.58 -3.77
CA TYR A 74 -8.26 12.02 -4.78
C TYR A 74 -9.47 12.74 -4.17
N HIS A 75 -10.07 12.15 -3.13
CA HIS A 75 -11.21 12.76 -2.43
C HIS A 75 -10.83 14.10 -1.77
N GLY A 76 -9.66 14.19 -1.15
CA GLY A 76 -9.17 15.44 -0.57
C GLY A 76 -8.91 16.52 -1.62
N PHE A 77 -8.41 16.14 -2.79
CA PHE A 77 -8.22 17.04 -3.91
C PHE A 77 -9.55 17.57 -4.45
N ALA A 78 -10.51 16.67 -4.70
CA ALA A 78 -11.85 17.04 -5.15
C ALA A 78 -12.55 17.98 -4.14
N TYR A 79 -12.48 17.64 -2.84
CA TYR A 79 -13.03 18.47 -1.76
C TYR A 79 -12.45 19.89 -1.76
N MET A 80 -11.12 20.01 -1.78
CA MET A 80 -10.47 21.32 -1.76
C MET A 80 -10.83 22.17 -2.99
N SER A 81 -10.93 21.54 -4.15
CA SER A 81 -11.28 22.24 -5.39
C SER A 81 -12.73 22.75 -5.37
N LEU A 82 -13.68 21.95 -4.91
CA LEU A 82 -15.09 22.34 -4.79
C LEU A 82 -15.29 23.42 -3.71
N MET A 83 -14.60 23.28 -2.57
CA MET A 83 -14.69 24.29 -1.49
C MET A 83 -14.19 25.67 -1.90
N ARG A 84 -13.17 25.76 -2.77
CA ARG A 84 -12.69 27.03 -3.35
C ARG A 84 -13.75 27.74 -4.17
N MET A 85 -14.71 27.02 -4.72
CA MET A 85 -15.86 27.56 -5.44
C MET A 85 -17.08 27.83 -4.53
N GLY A 86 -16.97 27.63 -3.21
CA GLY A 86 -18.08 27.76 -2.27
C GLY A 86 -19.12 26.65 -2.35
N VAL A 87 -18.83 25.55 -3.05
CA VAL A 87 -19.75 24.43 -3.19
C VAL A 87 -19.72 23.57 -1.93
N LYS A 88 -20.84 23.51 -1.19
CA LYS A 88 -21.01 22.60 -0.05
C LYS A 88 -21.13 21.15 -0.56
N VAL A 89 -20.32 20.25 -0.02
CA VAL A 89 -20.28 18.84 -0.43
C VAL A 89 -20.38 17.93 0.78
N GLY A 90 -21.17 16.85 0.63
CA GLY A 90 -21.12 15.67 1.48
C GLY A 90 -19.93 14.78 1.12
N ILE A 91 -19.69 13.73 1.91
CA ILE A 91 -18.57 12.80 1.69
C ILE A 91 -18.94 11.76 0.62
N SER A 92 -20.19 11.36 0.53
CA SER A 92 -20.72 10.53 -0.57
C SER A 92 -20.70 11.30 -1.88
N ASP A 93 -20.41 10.69 -2.99
CA ASP A 93 -20.46 11.25 -4.35
C ASP A 93 -19.50 12.42 -4.64
N LEU A 94 -18.46 12.58 -3.82
CA LEU A 94 -17.56 13.72 -3.89
C LEU A 94 -16.80 13.80 -5.23
N ILE A 95 -16.32 12.65 -5.74
CA ILE A 95 -15.62 12.57 -7.03
C ILE A 95 -16.60 12.87 -8.17
N GLN A 96 -17.78 12.25 -8.16
CA GLN A 96 -18.80 12.49 -9.18
C GLN A 96 -19.23 13.97 -9.19
N LYS A 97 -19.36 14.57 -8.01
CA LYS A 97 -19.69 16.00 -7.91
C LYS A 97 -18.58 16.90 -8.46
N PHE A 98 -17.31 16.54 -8.22
CA PHE A 98 -16.17 17.23 -8.82
C PHE A 98 -16.24 17.17 -10.36
N ILE A 99 -16.45 15.97 -10.91
CA ILE A 99 -16.56 15.75 -12.36
C ILE A 99 -17.68 16.59 -12.95
N ASN A 100 -18.88 16.57 -12.35
CA ASN A 100 -20.05 17.28 -12.83
C ASN A 100 -19.92 18.81 -12.71
N THR A 101 -19.27 19.30 -11.64
CA THR A 101 -19.11 20.73 -11.37
C THR A 101 -18.00 21.36 -12.20
N ARG A 102 -17.00 20.57 -12.62
CA ARG A 102 -15.81 21.04 -13.36
C ARG A 102 -15.14 22.25 -12.71
N PRO A 103 -14.68 22.13 -11.44
CA PRO A 103 -14.10 23.24 -10.73
C PRO A 103 -12.83 23.76 -11.40
N ASN A 104 -12.53 25.04 -11.18
CA ASN A 104 -11.26 25.59 -11.62
C ASN A 104 -10.10 24.91 -10.86
N ILE A 105 -9.20 24.29 -11.60
CA ILE A 105 -8.06 23.54 -11.06
C ILE A 105 -6.85 24.48 -11.01
N ALA A 106 -6.20 24.53 -9.85
CA ALA A 106 -4.97 25.31 -9.69
C ALA A 106 -3.86 24.81 -10.64
N PRO A 107 -2.97 25.70 -11.10
CA PRO A 107 -1.84 25.31 -11.93
C PRO A 107 -0.83 24.44 -11.14
N TYR A 108 -0.40 23.35 -11.77
CA TYR A 108 0.67 22.47 -11.30
C TYR A 108 1.67 22.20 -12.42
N ASP A 109 2.94 22.09 -12.04
CA ASP A 109 4.04 21.78 -12.96
C ASP A 109 4.33 20.28 -13.02
N VAL A 110 4.07 19.57 -11.92
CA VAL A 110 4.32 18.13 -11.78
C VAL A 110 3.14 17.47 -11.09
N LEU A 111 2.67 16.36 -11.66
CA LEU A 111 1.70 15.44 -11.06
C LEU A 111 2.41 14.12 -10.74
N ILE A 112 2.35 13.71 -9.47
CA ILE A 112 2.81 12.40 -9.01
C ILE A 112 1.59 11.57 -8.64
N ILE A 113 1.44 10.41 -9.26
CA ILE A 113 0.38 9.44 -9.01
C ILE A 113 1.01 8.23 -8.33
N ASP A 114 0.63 7.97 -7.09
CA ASP A 114 1.07 6.81 -6.32
C ASP A 114 0.01 5.71 -6.35
N GLU A 115 0.45 4.46 -6.44
CA GLU A 115 -0.38 3.26 -6.56
C GLU A 115 -1.36 3.35 -7.75
N TYR A 116 -0.83 3.64 -8.95
CA TYR A 116 -1.66 3.84 -10.14
C TYR A 116 -2.52 2.61 -10.51
N GLN A 117 -2.15 1.41 -10.07
CA GLN A 117 -2.91 0.18 -10.33
C GLN A 117 -4.33 0.21 -9.72
N ASP A 118 -4.56 1.07 -8.71
CA ASP A 118 -5.84 1.18 -8.02
C ASP A 118 -6.75 2.29 -8.61
N ILE A 119 -6.38 2.87 -9.76
CA ILE A 119 -7.21 3.89 -10.43
C ILE A 119 -8.50 3.25 -10.93
N GLU A 120 -9.63 3.85 -10.54
CA GLU A 120 -10.97 3.52 -11.00
C GLU A 120 -11.44 4.53 -12.06
N LEU A 121 -12.54 4.22 -12.75
CA LEU A 121 -13.04 5.04 -13.86
C LEU A 121 -13.25 6.51 -13.49
N GLU A 122 -13.88 6.78 -12.36
CA GLU A 122 -14.12 8.17 -11.88
C GLU A 122 -12.80 8.89 -11.55
N LEU A 123 -11.81 8.16 -11.01
CA LEU A 123 -10.49 8.73 -10.71
C LEU A 123 -9.72 9.04 -12.01
N ALA A 124 -9.86 8.19 -13.02
CA ALA A 124 -9.29 8.42 -14.35
C ALA A 124 -9.87 9.70 -14.98
N GLU A 125 -11.17 9.93 -14.83
CA GLU A 125 -11.84 11.13 -15.33
C GLU A 125 -11.37 12.39 -14.60
N LEU A 126 -11.24 12.34 -13.27
CA LEU A 126 -10.65 13.40 -12.48
C LEU A 126 -9.22 13.72 -12.95
N LEU A 127 -8.38 12.70 -13.17
CA LEU A 127 -7.01 12.86 -13.65
C LEU A 127 -6.96 13.53 -15.02
N LYS A 128 -7.84 13.14 -15.97
CA LYS A 128 -7.97 13.79 -17.28
C LYS A 128 -8.27 15.28 -17.11
N MET A 129 -9.21 15.65 -16.24
CA MET A 129 -9.52 17.06 -15.98
C MET A 129 -8.33 17.83 -15.40
N VAL A 130 -7.52 17.19 -14.51
CA VAL A 130 -6.28 17.81 -13.99
C VAL A 130 -5.27 18.03 -15.10
N LYS A 131 -5.09 17.06 -16.00
CA LYS A 131 -4.17 17.16 -17.14
C LYS A 131 -4.62 18.24 -18.14
N ASP A 132 -5.91 18.29 -18.48
CA ASP A 132 -6.48 19.27 -19.41
C ASP A 132 -6.30 20.70 -18.89
N ALA A 133 -6.44 20.91 -17.59
CA ALA A 133 -6.17 22.20 -16.95
C ALA A 133 -4.67 22.55 -16.89
N ASN A 134 -3.78 21.57 -17.08
CA ASN A 134 -2.32 21.71 -16.97
C ASN A 134 -1.59 21.00 -18.13
N PRO A 135 -1.75 21.44 -19.38
CA PRO A 135 -1.28 20.68 -20.56
C PRO A 135 0.24 20.53 -20.69
N LYS A 136 1.01 21.31 -19.95
CA LYS A 136 2.50 21.23 -19.92
C LYS A 136 3.02 20.52 -18.67
N MET A 137 2.13 19.99 -17.83
CA MET A 137 2.48 19.34 -16.58
C MET A 137 3.21 18.03 -16.84
N GLN A 138 4.35 17.85 -16.18
CA GLN A 138 5.04 16.57 -16.14
C GLN A 138 4.21 15.58 -15.32
N ILE A 139 4.07 14.34 -15.80
CA ILE A 139 3.30 13.30 -15.11
C ILE A 139 4.21 12.13 -14.76
N ILE A 140 4.17 11.72 -13.50
CA ILE A 140 4.95 10.62 -12.93
C ILE A 140 3.98 9.66 -12.27
N ALA A 141 3.87 8.44 -12.81
CA ALA A 141 3.05 7.39 -12.24
C ALA A 141 3.92 6.28 -11.65
N VAL A 142 3.66 5.92 -10.39
CA VAL A 142 4.41 4.89 -9.67
C VAL A 142 3.42 3.88 -9.12
N GLY A 143 3.66 2.59 -9.36
CA GLY A 143 2.76 1.54 -8.86
C GLY A 143 3.26 0.14 -9.18
N ASP A 144 2.42 -0.85 -8.91
CA ASP A 144 2.67 -2.26 -9.16
C ASP A 144 1.38 -2.97 -9.56
N MET A 145 1.23 -3.29 -10.84
CA MET A 145 0.03 -3.97 -11.36
C MET A 145 -0.25 -5.32 -10.67
N GLN A 146 0.77 -5.98 -10.11
CA GLN A 146 0.61 -7.23 -9.38
C GLN A 146 -0.01 -7.04 -7.98
N GLN A 147 -0.01 -5.81 -7.47
CA GLN A 147 -0.63 -5.45 -6.19
C GLN A 147 -2.08 -4.96 -6.33
N LYS A 148 -2.65 -4.99 -7.52
CA LYS A 148 -4.05 -4.64 -7.73
C LYS A 148 -4.97 -5.59 -6.95
N ILE A 149 -5.72 -5.02 -5.99
CA ILE A 149 -6.57 -5.82 -5.07
C ILE A 149 -7.98 -6.02 -5.63
N TYR A 150 -8.48 -5.07 -6.42
CA TYR A 150 -9.86 -5.05 -6.87
C TYR A 150 -9.96 -5.21 -8.38
N ASP A 151 -10.50 -6.36 -8.83
CA ASP A 151 -10.85 -6.61 -10.24
C ASP A 151 -12.22 -5.99 -10.64
N LYS A 152 -12.80 -5.19 -9.76
CA LYS A 152 -14.17 -4.66 -9.97
C LYS A 152 -14.24 -3.45 -10.90
N THR A 153 -13.11 -2.97 -11.41
CA THR A 153 -13.08 -1.80 -12.28
C THR A 153 -13.25 -2.22 -13.73
N THR A 154 -14.17 -1.59 -14.45
CA THR A 154 -14.31 -1.70 -15.91
C THR A 154 -13.18 -1.01 -16.65
N LEU A 155 -12.28 -0.30 -15.94
CA LEU A 155 -11.16 0.41 -16.52
C LEU A 155 -9.97 -0.53 -16.74
N ASN A 156 -9.47 -0.59 -17.98
CA ASN A 156 -8.15 -1.13 -18.26
C ASN A 156 -7.08 -0.11 -17.82
N VAL A 157 -6.57 -0.28 -16.61
CA VAL A 157 -5.63 0.68 -16.00
C VAL A 157 -4.33 0.79 -16.80
N SER A 158 -3.81 -0.31 -17.34
CA SER A 158 -2.57 -0.29 -18.14
C SER A 158 -2.74 0.54 -19.41
N GLU A 159 -3.84 0.35 -20.11
CA GLU A 159 -4.17 1.12 -21.31
C GLU A 159 -4.37 2.60 -20.97
N PHE A 160 -5.16 2.87 -19.95
CA PHE A 160 -5.40 4.24 -19.47
C PHE A 160 -4.10 4.96 -19.13
N ILE A 161 -3.20 4.36 -18.35
CA ILE A 161 -1.94 4.99 -17.93
C ILE A 161 -1.02 5.26 -19.13
N ASN A 162 -0.94 4.33 -20.08
CA ASN A 162 -0.14 4.50 -21.29
C ASN A 162 -0.63 5.69 -22.11
N GLU A 163 -1.93 5.80 -22.35
CA GLU A 163 -2.54 6.94 -23.06
C GLU A 163 -2.41 8.24 -22.25
N PHE A 164 -2.62 8.16 -20.95
CA PHE A 164 -2.57 9.33 -20.08
C PHE A 164 -1.18 9.94 -19.99
N LEU A 165 -0.14 9.13 -19.90
CA LEU A 165 1.25 9.59 -19.91
C LEU A 165 1.71 10.02 -21.32
N ASN A 166 1.22 9.35 -22.36
CA ASN A 166 1.60 9.52 -23.76
C ASN A 166 3.10 9.21 -23.98
N ASP A 167 3.97 10.21 -24.22
CA ASP A 167 5.42 10.02 -24.31
C ASP A 167 6.03 9.96 -22.92
N TYR A 168 6.56 8.81 -22.53
CA TYR A 168 7.11 8.58 -21.18
C TYR A 168 8.33 7.65 -21.20
N VAL A 169 9.10 7.70 -20.12
CA VAL A 169 10.18 6.76 -19.85
C VAL A 169 9.65 5.68 -18.91
N LEU A 170 9.73 4.42 -19.32
CA LEU A 170 9.45 3.28 -18.45
C LEU A 170 10.67 2.98 -17.58
N LEU A 171 10.47 2.91 -16.29
CA LEU A 171 11.47 2.49 -15.31
C LEU A 171 10.93 1.31 -14.48
N GLU A 172 11.82 0.45 -14.06
CA GLU A 172 11.51 -0.69 -13.21
C GLU A 172 12.22 -0.54 -11.86
N PHE A 173 11.51 -0.83 -10.77
CA PHE A 173 12.10 -1.03 -9.46
C PHE A 173 12.01 -2.52 -9.10
N THR A 174 13.09 -3.23 -9.27
CA THR A 174 13.17 -4.68 -9.06
C THR A 174 13.69 -5.05 -7.68
N ARG A 175 14.38 -4.15 -6.98
CA ARG A 175 14.93 -4.37 -5.64
C ARG A 175 13.85 -4.32 -4.58
N CYS A 176 13.66 -5.41 -3.86
CA CYS A 176 12.74 -5.51 -2.73
C CYS A 176 13.48 -5.42 -1.39
N PHE A 177 13.31 -4.33 -0.66
CA PHE A 177 13.94 -4.11 0.65
C PHE A 177 13.21 -4.81 1.81
N ARG A 178 12.09 -5.47 1.52
CA ARG A 178 11.24 -6.11 2.51
C ARG A 178 11.43 -7.62 2.59
N LEU A 179 11.68 -8.27 1.47
CA LEU A 179 11.75 -9.72 1.37
C LEU A 179 13.18 -10.22 1.29
N SER A 180 13.40 -11.45 1.79
CA SER A 180 14.64 -12.19 1.55
C SER A 180 14.76 -12.58 0.08
N SER A 181 15.98 -12.93 -0.35
CA SER A 181 16.23 -13.36 -1.74
C SER A 181 15.40 -14.59 -2.13
N GLU A 182 15.23 -15.56 -1.22
CA GLU A 182 14.42 -16.75 -1.46
C GLU A 182 12.94 -16.43 -1.68
N LEU A 183 12.35 -15.63 -0.79
CA LEU A 183 10.95 -15.23 -0.89
C LEU A 183 10.69 -14.36 -2.11
N ALA A 184 11.58 -13.41 -2.40
CA ALA A 184 11.50 -12.59 -3.58
C ALA A 184 11.56 -13.40 -4.86
N ALA A 185 12.48 -14.38 -4.94
CA ALA A 185 12.58 -15.28 -6.09
C ALA A 185 11.34 -16.17 -6.25
N ARG A 186 10.75 -16.65 -5.15
CA ARG A 186 9.49 -17.42 -5.19
C ARG A 186 8.34 -16.55 -5.71
N LEU A 187 8.21 -15.34 -5.20
CA LEU A 187 7.15 -14.40 -5.60
C LEU A 187 7.33 -13.96 -7.05
N GLY A 188 8.57 -13.68 -7.47
CA GLY A 188 8.91 -13.33 -8.84
C GLY A 188 8.50 -14.41 -9.85
N ARG A 189 8.66 -15.70 -9.50
CA ARG A 189 8.16 -16.80 -10.34
C ARG A 189 6.64 -16.84 -10.43
N ILE A 190 5.93 -16.60 -9.32
CA ILE A 190 4.46 -16.60 -9.30
C ILE A 190 3.91 -15.44 -10.15
N TRP A 191 4.51 -14.27 -10.05
CA TRP A 191 4.05 -13.07 -10.74
C TRP A 191 4.69 -12.83 -12.10
N ASN A 192 5.59 -13.72 -12.51
CA ASN A 192 6.40 -13.55 -13.73
C ASN A 192 7.04 -12.15 -13.82
N LYS A 193 7.63 -11.72 -12.71
CA LYS A 193 8.22 -10.37 -12.55
C LYS A 193 9.59 -10.48 -11.86
N PRO A 194 10.62 -9.76 -12.29
CA PRO A 194 11.91 -9.75 -11.60
C PRO A 194 11.77 -9.07 -10.23
N ILE A 195 12.07 -9.82 -9.16
CA ILE A 195 12.09 -9.31 -7.79
C ILE A 195 13.37 -9.79 -7.12
N ILE A 196 14.20 -8.83 -6.69
CA ILE A 196 15.50 -9.08 -6.05
C ILE A 196 15.38 -8.72 -4.56
N GLY A 197 15.18 -9.71 -3.71
CA GLY A 197 15.12 -9.52 -2.27
C GLY A 197 16.48 -9.23 -1.66
N VAL A 198 16.57 -8.21 -0.82
CA VAL A 198 17.80 -7.80 -0.16
C VAL A 198 17.72 -7.79 1.37
N ASN A 199 16.58 -8.19 1.94
CA ASN A 199 16.39 -8.26 3.39
C ASN A 199 16.84 -9.64 3.92
N SER A 200 18.02 -9.71 4.54
CA SER A 200 18.54 -10.93 5.14
C SER A 200 17.82 -11.36 6.43
N GLU A 201 17.08 -10.43 7.07
CA GLU A 201 16.37 -10.69 8.33
C GLU A 201 14.95 -11.23 8.10
N CYS A 202 14.42 -11.14 6.88
CA CYS A 202 13.09 -11.63 6.55
C CYS A 202 13.05 -13.16 6.60
N ARG A 203 12.23 -13.72 7.49
CA ARG A 203 11.99 -15.15 7.65
C ARG A 203 10.53 -15.47 7.46
N VAL A 204 10.23 -16.65 6.95
CA VAL A 204 8.87 -17.17 6.84
C VAL A 204 8.84 -18.55 7.43
N GLU A 205 7.96 -18.73 8.40
CA GLU A 205 7.76 -20.02 9.06
C GLU A 205 6.30 -20.46 8.88
N ARG A 206 6.11 -21.77 8.73
CA ARG A 206 4.78 -22.37 8.71
C ARG A 206 4.46 -22.86 10.11
N MET A 207 3.38 -22.39 10.67
CA MET A 207 2.95 -22.73 12.01
C MET A 207 1.48 -23.19 11.98
N ASN A 208 1.14 -24.17 12.79
CA ASN A 208 -0.25 -24.46 13.09
C ASN A 208 -0.80 -23.46 14.11
N ILE A 209 -2.12 -23.51 14.38
CA ILE A 209 -2.77 -22.51 15.24
C ILE A 209 -2.21 -22.50 16.66
N ASP A 210 -1.86 -23.65 17.22
CA ASP A 210 -1.34 -23.76 18.59
C ASP A 210 0.06 -23.13 18.67
N GLN A 211 0.93 -23.39 17.69
CA GLN A 211 2.24 -22.77 17.57
C GLN A 211 2.15 -21.27 17.40
N VAL A 212 1.17 -20.78 16.63
CA VAL A 212 0.93 -19.34 16.48
C VAL A 212 0.51 -18.70 17.78
N VAL A 213 -0.41 -19.34 18.51
CA VAL A 213 -0.87 -18.83 19.81
C VAL A 213 0.28 -18.80 20.83
N GLU A 214 1.10 -19.85 20.88
CA GLU A 214 2.29 -19.90 21.71
C GLU A 214 3.29 -18.80 21.33
N PHE A 215 3.58 -18.64 20.03
CA PHE A 215 4.43 -17.58 19.54
C PHE A 215 3.91 -16.19 19.93
N LEU A 216 2.61 -15.91 19.69
CA LEU A 216 1.98 -14.63 20.01
C LEU A 216 2.03 -14.30 21.50
N SER A 217 2.00 -15.33 22.37
CA SER A 217 2.08 -15.13 23.82
C SER A 217 3.45 -14.65 24.31
N GLN A 218 4.48 -14.80 23.50
CA GLN A 218 5.85 -14.41 23.80
C GLN A 218 6.22 -13.05 23.18
N GLN A 219 5.30 -12.44 22.42
CA GLN A 219 5.53 -11.18 21.73
C GLN A 219 4.84 -10.02 22.43
N GLU A 220 5.40 -8.84 22.33
CA GLU A 220 4.69 -7.62 22.71
C GLU A 220 3.60 -7.33 21.68
N PRO A 221 2.38 -6.95 22.10
CA PRO A 221 1.26 -6.71 21.17
C PRO A 221 1.54 -5.66 20.10
N GLU A 222 2.46 -4.71 20.39
CA GLU A 222 2.87 -3.65 19.46
C GLU A 222 3.76 -4.17 18.32
N ASP A 223 4.35 -5.34 18.50
CA ASP A 223 5.30 -5.96 17.57
C ASP A 223 4.63 -7.01 16.66
N VAL A 224 3.30 -7.18 16.75
CA VAL A 224 2.57 -8.20 16.01
C VAL A 224 1.48 -7.59 15.13
N LEU A 225 1.46 -7.99 13.86
CA LEU A 225 0.35 -7.74 12.96
C LEU A 225 -0.23 -9.06 12.46
N CYS A 226 -1.49 -9.31 12.80
CA CYS A 226 -2.25 -10.46 12.30
C CYS A 226 -3.05 -10.06 11.06
N LEU A 227 -2.88 -10.80 9.97
CA LEU A 227 -3.62 -10.65 8.74
C LEU A 227 -4.44 -11.90 8.45
N GLY A 228 -5.67 -11.72 7.99
CA GLY A 228 -6.53 -12.81 7.55
C GLY A 228 -7.16 -12.48 6.21
N SER A 229 -7.40 -13.49 5.40
CA SER A 229 -8.07 -13.33 4.10
C SER A 229 -9.54 -12.89 4.25
N ARG A 230 -10.14 -13.19 5.40
CA ARG A 230 -11.54 -12.85 5.74
C ARG A 230 -11.64 -12.44 7.20
N ASN A 231 -12.64 -11.63 7.53
CA ASN A 231 -12.92 -11.22 8.91
C ASN A 231 -13.13 -12.42 9.87
N GLY A 232 -13.69 -13.51 9.37
CA GLY A 232 -13.86 -14.75 10.14
C GLY A 232 -12.55 -15.40 10.58
N ASP A 233 -11.49 -15.27 9.80
CA ASP A 233 -10.17 -15.82 10.12
C ASP A 233 -9.49 -15.02 11.22
N LEU A 234 -9.57 -13.69 11.16
CA LEU A 234 -9.09 -12.81 12.22
C LEU A 234 -9.84 -13.03 13.53
N SER A 235 -11.17 -13.26 13.47
CA SER A 235 -11.96 -13.57 14.65
C SER A 235 -11.53 -14.88 15.30
N LYS A 236 -11.17 -15.91 14.53
CA LYS A 236 -10.66 -17.19 15.05
C LYS A 236 -9.32 -17.00 15.76
N ILE A 237 -8.36 -16.32 15.13
CA ILE A 237 -7.05 -16.02 15.72
C ILE A 237 -7.24 -15.27 17.04
N ARG A 238 -8.06 -14.22 17.05
CA ARG A 238 -8.39 -13.45 18.24
C ARG A 238 -8.99 -14.31 19.34
N THR A 239 -9.92 -15.20 19.00
CA THR A 239 -10.58 -16.10 19.96
C THR A 239 -9.57 -17.07 20.54
N CYS A 240 -8.72 -17.70 19.73
CA CYS A 240 -7.69 -18.62 20.21
C CYS A 240 -6.70 -17.91 21.15
N TYR A 241 -6.26 -16.70 20.78
CA TYR A 241 -5.36 -15.91 21.61
C TYR A 241 -6.00 -15.50 22.96
N LEU A 242 -7.28 -15.08 22.96
CA LEU A 242 -8.00 -14.78 24.20
C LEU A 242 -8.15 -16.01 25.09
N ILE A 243 -8.43 -17.19 24.52
CA ILE A 243 -8.50 -18.46 25.24
C ILE A 243 -7.15 -18.76 25.87
N PHE A 244 -6.05 -18.57 25.14
CA PHE A 244 -4.71 -18.75 25.67
C PHE A 244 -4.47 -17.81 26.87
N LEU A 245 -4.67 -16.51 26.73
CA LEU A 245 -4.50 -15.53 27.82
C LEU A 245 -5.35 -15.83 29.05
N MET A 246 -6.59 -16.31 28.85
CA MET A 246 -7.45 -16.72 29.95
C MET A 246 -6.93 -17.99 30.63
N SER A 247 -6.36 -18.92 29.86
CA SER A 247 -5.79 -20.15 30.45
C SER A 247 -4.58 -19.88 31.32
N GLU A 248 -3.79 -18.84 31.02
CA GLU A 248 -2.61 -18.45 31.80
C GLU A 248 -2.96 -17.99 33.24
N LYS A 249 -4.22 -17.61 33.48
CA LYS A 249 -4.74 -17.25 34.78
C LYS A 249 -5.12 -18.48 35.62
N LEU A 250 -5.14 -19.68 35.04
CA LEU A 250 -5.46 -20.93 35.74
C LEU A 250 -4.21 -21.60 36.32
N PRO A 251 -4.35 -22.46 37.36
CA PRO A 251 -3.26 -23.32 37.83
C PRO A 251 -2.69 -24.17 36.70
N LYS A 252 -1.37 -24.37 36.68
CA LYS A 252 -0.69 -25.08 35.58
C LYS A 252 -1.29 -26.45 35.23
N GLN A 253 -1.74 -27.21 36.27
CA GLN A 253 -2.34 -28.52 36.12
C GLN A 253 -3.69 -28.52 35.39
N ASP A 254 -4.41 -27.38 35.39
CA ASP A 254 -5.75 -27.27 34.79
C ASP A 254 -5.73 -26.68 33.37
N ARG A 255 -4.64 -26.04 32.98
CA ARG A 255 -4.50 -25.29 31.71
C ARG A 255 -4.77 -26.15 30.51
N GLU A 256 -4.11 -27.29 30.38
CA GLU A 256 -4.19 -28.19 29.23
C GLU A 256 -5.56 -28.82 29.07
N ASN A 257 -6.20 -29.17 30.16
CA ASN A 257 -7.53 -29.74 30.14
C ASN A 257 -8.58 -28.70 29.79
N TRP A 258 -8.43 -27.49 30.30
CA TRP A 258 -9.30 -26.36 30.00
C TRP A 258 -9.17 -25.92 28.54
N LYS A 259 -7.94 -25.76 28.03
CA LYS A 259 -7.67 -25.45 26.60
C LYS A 259 -8.31 -26.48 25.67
N ARG A 260 -8.12 -27.77 25.92
CA ARG A 260 -8.72 -28.89 25.15
C ARG A 260 -10.24 -28.86 25.14
N ASN A 261 -10.88 -28.58 26.29
CA ASN A 261 -12.33 -28.55 26.38
C ASN A 261 -12.94 -27.36 25.63
N ILE A 262 -12.32 -26.18 25.73
CA ILE A 262 -12.79 -25.01 24.99
C ILE A 262 -12.51 -25.13 23.47
N LEU A 263 -11.36 -25.59 23.07
CA LEU A 263 -11.05 -25.85 21.66
C LEU A 263 -12.00 -26.91 21.06
N ARG A 264 -12.35 -27.97 21.79
CA ARG A 264 -13.38 -28.94 21.37
C ARG A 264 -14.76 -28.32 21.24
N SER A 265 -15.13 -27.38 22.08
CA SER A 265 -16.40 -26.64 21.96
C SER A 265 -16.43 -25.70 20.76
N ILE A 266 -15.30 -25.13 20.40
CA ILE A 266 -15.16 -24.26 19.21
C ILE A 266 -15.10 -25.08 17.93
N THR A 267 -14.46 -26.26 17.94
CA THR A 267 -14.35 -27.16 16.76
C THR A 267 -15.65 -27.88 16.41
N LYS A 268 -16.66 -27.90 17.25
CA LYS A 268 -18.03 -28.31 16.86
C LYS A 268 -18.69 -27.34 15.87
N ILE A 269 -18.12 -26.15 15.68
CA ILE A 269 -18.49 -25.22 14.60
C ILE A 269 -17.66 -25.58 13.38
N ARG A 270 -18.19 -26.49 12.55
CA ARG A 270 -17.77 -27.01 11.23
C ARG A 270 -16.50 -26.45 10.59
N TYR A 271 -15.59 -27.40 10.25
CA TYR A 271 -14.48 -27.31 9.30
C TYR A 271 -13.35 -26.31 9.59
N MET A 272 -12.32 -26.82 10.28
CA MET A 272 -10.99 -26.21 10.22
C MET A 272 -10.34 -26.54 8.85
N GLN A 273 -10.32 -25.57 7.96
CA GLN A 273 -9.29 -25.55 6.95
C GLN A 273 -7.96 -25.23 7.63
N VAL A 274 -6.89 -25.91 7.21
CA VAL A 274 -5.53 -25.63 7.67
C VAL A 274 -5.16 -24.23 7.23
N PHE A 275 -5.02 -23.32 8.17
CA PHE A 275 -4.59 -21.95 7.87
C PHE A 275 -3.06 -21.92 7.80
N GLN A 276 -2.54 -21.41 6.69
CA GLN A 276 -1.15 -20.95 6.63
C GLN A 276 -1.13 -19.51 7.14
N ILE A 277 -0.58 -19.30 8.32
CA ILE A 277 -0.34 -17.95 8.85
C ILE A 277 1.10 -17.61 8.46
N GLN A 278 1.25 -16.53 7.72
CA GLN A 278 2.54 -16.00 7.32
C GLN A 278 2.85 -14.83 8.24
N ILE A 279 3.85 -14.98 9.09
CA ILE A 279 4.32 -13.93 9.98
C ILE A 279 5.57 -13.33 9.34
N LEU A 280 5.51 -12.06 9.01
CA LEU A 280 6.66 -11.30 8.50
C LEU A 280 7.27 -10.54 9.66
N TRP A 281 8.53 -10.84 9.96
CA TRP A 281 9.30 -10.19 11.00
C TRP A 281 10.18 -9.09 10.42
N ASP A 282 10.07 -7.88 10.95
CA ASP A 282 11.01 -6.79 10.77
C ASP A 282 11.21 -6.09 12.12
N GLN A 283 12.33 -6.34 12.75
CA GLN A 283 12.61 -5.85 14.11
C GLN A 283 12.79 -4.34 14.23
N GLN A 284 12.97 -3.60 13.13
CA GLN A 284 13.32 -2.18 13.21
C GLN A 284 12.20 -1.20 12.80
N ASN A 285 11.07 -1.64 12.25
CA ASN A 285 10.13 -0.72 11.60
C ASN A 285 8.63 -1.01 11.75
N LEU A 286 8.20 -1.74 12.76
CA LEU A 286 6.79 -2.19 12.90
C LEU A 286 5.75 -1.06 12.92
N LYS A 287 6.04 0.08 13.54
CA LYS A 287 5.15 1.27 13.47
C LYS A 287 4.94 1.79 12.05
N LYS A 288 5.95 1.63 11.16
CA LYS A 288 5.86 2.00 9.75
C LYS A 288 5.21 0.93 8.88
N THR A 289 5.36 -0.33 9.25
CA THR A 289 4.82 -1.48 8.52
C THR A 289 3.29 -1.57 8.63
N LEU A 290 2.70 -1.17 9.75
CA LEU A 290 1.25 -1.09 9.95
C LEU A 290 0.52 -0.22 8.91
N GLN A 291 1.16 0.83 8.41
CA GLN A 291 0.57 1.71 7.39
C GLN A 291 0.62 1.12 5.97
N TYR A 292 1.55 0.19 5.71
CA TYR A 292 1.78 -0.37 4.37
C TYR A 292 1.12 -1.73 4.13
N LEU A 293 0.72 -2.43 5.18
CA LEU A 293 0.19 -3.79 5.09
C LEU A 293 -1.28 -3.87 4.65
N GLN A 294 -1.97 -2.77 4.47
CA GLN A 294 -3.31 -2.76 3.87
C GLN A 294 -3.33 -3.24 2.40
N HIS A 295 -2.15 -3.34 1.77
CA HIS A 295 -1.98 -3.81 0.39
C HIS A 295 -1.17 -5.11 0.28
N MET A 296 -1.01 -5.89 1.35
CA MET A 296 -0.30 -7.17 1.25
C MET A 296 -1.23 -8.32 0.90
N ILE A 297 -0.91 -8.86 -0.21
CA ILE A 297 -1.06 -10.18 -0.83
C ILE A 297 -1.98 -11.14 -0.09
N VAL A 298 -3.17 -11.29 -0.65
CA VAL A 298 -3.92 -12.54 -0.56
C VAL A 298 -3.27 -13.50 -1.57
N VAL A 299 -2.39 -14.37 -1.14
CA VAL A 299 -2.02 -15.54 -1.94
C VAL A 299 -3.20 -16.48 -1.87
N ARG A 300 -4.00 -16.53 -2.94
CA ARG A 300 -4.98 -17.58 -3.16
C ARG A 300 -4.23 -18.84 -3.58
N ASP A 301 -4.52 -19.95 -2.92
CA ASP A 301 -4.24 -21.28 -3.45
C ASP A 301 -5.07 -21.52 -4.70
#